data_0d8d56d99004d70b3e84afe3af65f043
#
_entry.id   0d8d56d99004d70b3e84afe3af65f043
#
_cell.length_a   1.000
_cell.length_b   1.000
_cell.length_c   1.000
_cell.angle_alpha   90.00
_cell.angle_beta   90.00
_cell.angle_gamma   90.00
#
_symmetry.space_group_name_H-M   'P 1'
#
loop_
_entity.id
_entity.type
_entity.pdbx_description
1 polymer ?
#
loop_
_entity_poly.entity_id
_entity_poly.type
_entity_poly.pdbx_seq_one_letter_code
_entity_poly.pdbx_strand_id
1 'polypeptide(L)'
;IEAEGKFIYPGLIDAHCHFYSYGLSLQEADLRGTKSMDEIITRLKAFQKDKNPTFIVGNGWDQNDWKVKKYPTKAELDTAFPDIPVVLNRVDGHAIIVNSKALKLAGITKNTKAVGGQIEIANGEPTGILVDNPMELVFKIIPKPTRKIQIAALLDAEKVMFDYGLTTVNDAGLDPDIIHLIDSLQKAKVMKL
;
A
#
# COMPACT_ATOMS: atom_id res chain seq x y z
N ILE A 1 -8.99 5.95 -40.77
CA ILE A 1 -9.12 6.60 -39.45
C ILE A 1 -8.62 8.03 -39.64
N GLU A 2 -9.47 9.01 -39.39
CA GLU A 2 -9.09 10.42 -39.44
C GLU A 2 -8.61 10.79 -38.01
N ALA A 3 -7.37 11.23 -37.90
CA ALA A 3 -6.72 11.51 -36.61
C ALA A 3 -6.74 13.00 -36.22
N GLU A 4 -7.48 13.85 -36.97
CA GLU A 4 -7.63 15.30 -36.73
C GLU A 4 -6.28 16.01 -36.49
N GLY A 5 -5.26 15.64 -37.26
CA GLY A 5 -3.90 16.18 -37.13
C GLY A 5 -3.08 15.61 -35.97
N LYS A 6 -3.60 14.62 -35.23
CA LYS A 6 -2.85 13.92 -34.16
C LYS A 6 -1.98 12.81 -34.73
N PHE A 7 -0.90 12.50 -34.04
CA PHE A 7 -0.05 11.37 -34.40
C PHE A 7 -0.63 10.06 -33.82
N ILE A 8 -0.51 8.97 -34.58
CA ILE A 8 -0.87 7.62 -34.14
C ILE A 8 0.45 6.85 -33.96
N TYR A 9 0.64 6.30 -32.77
CA TYR A 9 1.79 5.46 -32.45
C TYR A 9 1.32 4.03 -32.14
N PRO A 10 2.17 3.02 -32.36
CA PRO A 10 1.96 1.70 -31.74
C PRO A 10 1.86 1.84 -30.23
N GLY A 11 1.14 0.91 -29.59
CA GLY A 11 1.11 0.86 -28.13
C GLY A 11 2.52 0.73 -27.53
N LEU A 12 2.75 1.38 -26.42
CA LEU A 12 4.03 1.36 -25.70
C LEU A 12 4.23 0.01 -24.99
N ILE A 13 5.48 -0.37 -24.81
CA ILE A 13 5.89 -1.59 -24.12
C ILE A 13 6.74 -1.20 -22.91
N ASP A 14 6.34 -1.61 -21.70
CA ASP A 14 7.19 -1.53 -20.53
C ASP A 14 7.96 -2.85 -20.37
N ALA A 15 9.26 -2.81 -20.60
CA ALA A 15 10.11 -3.99 -20.60
C ALA A 15 10.49 -4.49 -19.19
N HIS A 16 10.23 -3.71 -18.14
CA HIS A 16 10.52 -4.09 -16.75
C HIS A 16 9.64 -3.31 -15.78
N CYS A 17 8.62 -3.94 -15.23
CA CYS A 17 7.76 -3.35 -14.22
C CYS A 17 7.42 -4.35 -13.10
N HIS A 18 6.65 -3.89 -12.12
CA HIS A 18 6.03 -4.70 -11.07
C HIS A 18 4.52 -4.50 -11.13
N PHE A 19 3.93 -4.96 -12.21
CA PHE A 19 2.54 -4.72 -12.59
C PHE A 19 1.55 -5.15 -11.49
N TYR A 20 1.69 -6.38 -10.99
CA TYR A 20 0.82 -6.89 -9.94
C TYR A 20 0.99 -6.14 -8.61
N SER A 21 2.23 -5.87 -8.19
CA SER A 21 2.51 -5.11 -6.98
C SER A 21 1.97 -3.68 -7.06
N TYR A 22 2.09 -3.04 -8.22
CA TYR A 22 1.46 -1.76 -8.48
C TYR A 22 -0.05 -1.84 -8.35
N GLY A 23 -0.69 -2.85 -8.94
CA GLY A 23 -2.12 -3.09 -8.80
C GLY A 23 -2.57 -3.29 -7.35
N LEU A 24 -1.79 -4.00 -6.54
CA LEU A 24 -2.05 -4.15 -5.11
C LEU A 24 -1.98 -2.80 -4.39
N SER A 25 -1.01 -1.96 -4.71
CA SER A 25 -0.90 -0.62 -4.10
C SER A 25 -2.10 0.27 -4.40
N LEU A 26 -2.80 0.06 -5.52
CA LEU A 26 -4.06 0.74 -5.84
C LEU A 26 -5.25 0.29 -4.97
N GLN A 27 -5.10 -0.84 -4.26
CA GLN A 27 -6.10 -1.34 -3.31
C GLN A 27 -5.86 -0.85 -1.88
N GLU A 28 -4.83 -0.04 -1.65
CA GLU A 28 -4.42 0.51 -0.37
C GLU A 28 -4.64 2.02 -0.33
N ALA A 29 -4.60 2.62 0.88
CA ALA A 29 -4.80 4.06 1.01
C ALA A 29 -3.58 4.85 0.50
N ASP A 30 -3.77 5.72 -0.49
CA ASP A 30 -2.72 6.62 -0.98
C ASP A 30 -2.55 7.82 -0.05
N LEU A 31 -1.38 7.89 0.60
CA LEU A 31 -1.02 8.93 1.55
C LEU A 31 0.06 9.88 1.02
N ARG A 32 0.46 9.73 -0.24
CA ARG A 32 1.48 10.60 -0.87
C ARG A 32 1.04 12.05 -0.88
N GLY A 33 1.97 12.93 -0.51
CA GLY A 33 1.75 14.37 -0.48
C GLY A 33 0.89 14.89 0.66
N THR A 34 0.50 14.03 1.65
CA THR A 34 -0.17 14.49 2.87
C THR A 34 0.74 15.44 3.66
N LYS A 35 0.16 16.48 4.26
CA LYS A 35 0.88 17.55 4.96
C LYS A 35 0.71 17.51 6.48
N SER A 36 -0.08 16.57 6.99
CA SER A 36 -0.31 16.38 8.44
C SER A 36 -0.92 15.02 8.74
N MET A 37 -0.92 14.64 10.02
CA MET A 37 -1.62 13.45 10.50
C MET A 37 -3.14 13.58 10.34
N ASP A 38 -3.70 14.77 10.50
CA ASP A 38 -5.13 15.02 10.28
C ASP A 38 -5.55 14.75 8.82
N GLU A 39 -4.69 15.10 7.86
CA GLU A 39 -4.94 14.80 6.45
C GLU A 39 -4.86 13.30 6.17
N ILE A 40 -3.90 12.59 6.79
CA ILE A 40 -3.85 11.13 6.76
C ILE A 40 -5.16 10.54 7.28
N ILE A 41 -5.60 10.92 8.47
CA ILE A 41 -6.85 10.43 9.07
C ILE A 41 -8.05 10.69 8.15
N THR A 42 -8.10 11.85 7.53
CA THR A 42 -9.17 12.21 6.58
C THR A 42 -9.19 11.25 5.39
N ARG A 43 -8.02 10.99 4.77
CA ARG A 43 -7.92 10.04 3.64
C ARG A 43 -8.25 8.61 4.06
N LEU A 44 -7.78 8.17 5.22
CA LEU A 44 -8.07 6.83 5.73
C LEU A 44 -9.57 6.63 6.03
N LYS A 45 -10.28 7.65 6.56
CA LYS A 45 -11.73 7.59 6.76
C LYS A 45 -12.48 7.52 5.44
N ALA A 46 -12.05 8.26 4.42
CA ALA A 46 -12.62 8.17 3.08
C ALA A 46 -12.40 6.77 2.48
N PHE A 47 -11.18 6.24 2.59
CA PHE A 47 -10.84 4.88 2.16
C PHE A 47 -11.66 3.82 2.90
N GLN A 48 -11.80 3.93 4.22
CA GLN A 48 -12.62 3.02 5.02
C GLN A 48 -14.08 3.03 4.56
N LYS A 49 -14.64 4.20 4.29
CA LYS A 49 -16.02 4.35 3.80
C LYS A 49 -16.23 3.71 2.43
N ASP A 50 -15.26 3.83 1.53
CA ASP A 50 -15.31 3.29 0.16
C ASP A 50 -15.10 1.77 0.12
N LYS A 51 -14.04 1.28 0.76
CA LYS A 51 -13.59 -0.13 0.65
C LYS A 51 -14.08 -1.04 1.78
N ASN A 52 -14.53 -0.46 2.91
CA ASN A 52 -14.93 -1.19 4.13
C ASN A 52 -13.94 -2.30 4.54
N PRO A 53 -12.65 -2.00 4.68
CA PRO A 53 -11.63 -3.00 4.97
C PRO A 53 -11.68 -3.44 6.43
N THR A 54 -11.31 -4.70 6.68
CA THR A 54 -11.10 -5.23 8.05
C THR A 54 -9.68 -4.97 8.58
N PHE A 55 -8.78 -4.51 7.71
CA PHE A 55 -7.39 -4.16 7.98
C PHE A 55 -7.01 -3.01 7.04
N ILE A 56 -6.53 -1.89 7.56
CA ILE A 56 -6.15 -0.74 6.75
C ILE A 56 -4.65 -0.76 6.51
N VAL A 57 -4.26 -0.76 5.24
CA VAL A 57 -2.88 -0.50 4.81
C VAL A 57 -2.87 0.78 3.99
N GLY A 58 -1.87 1.62 4.20
CA GLY A 58 -1.68 2.84 3.42
C GLY A 58 -0.20 3.09 3.14
N ASN A 59 0.09 3.85 2.08
CA ASN A 59 1.45 4.07 1.61
C ASN A 59 1.71 5.53 1.28
N GLY A 60 2.93 5.99 1.56
CA GLY A 60 3.46 7.20 0.98
C GLY A 60 3.40 8.44 1.87
N TRP A 61 3.13 8.31 3.18
CA TRP A 61 3.29 9.44 4.08
C TRP A 61 4.78 9.78 4.28
N ASP A 62 5.07 11.09 4.52
CA ASP A 62 6.39 11.56 4.88
C ASP A 62 6.26 12.77 5.82
N GLN A 63 6.73 12.63 7.06
CA GLN A 63 6.74 13.75 8.02
C GLN A 63 7.66 14.90 7.59
N ASN A 64 8.61 14.68 6.69
CA ASN A 64 9.47 15.72 6.15
C ASN A 64 8.71 16.73 5.29
N ASP A 65 7.55 16.34 4.76
CA ASP A 65 6.62 17.20 4.03
C ASP A 65 5.72 18.04 4.94
N TRP A 66 5.72 17.76 6.24
CA TRP A 66 4.83 18.40 7.21
C TRP A 66 5.45 19.65 7.82
N LYS A 67 4.58 20.53 8.35
CA LYS A 67 5.04 21.72 9.08
C LYS A 67 5.87 21.33 10.32
N VAL A 68 5.46 20.29 11.05
CA VAL A 68 6.19 19.70 12.18
C VAL A 68 6.86 18.43 11.71
N LYS A 69 8.17 18.48 11.47
CA LYS A 69 8.98 17.37 10.93
C LYS A 69 9.38 16.36 12.00
N LYS A 70 8.38 15.83 12.72
CA LYS A 70 8.58 14.80 13.74
C LYS A 70 7.74 13.57 13.39
N TYR A 71 8.22 12.41 13.81
CA TYR A 71 7.39 11.20 13.72
C TYR A 71 6.06 11.41 14.43
N PRO A 72 4.95 10.99 13.81
CA PRO A 72 3.64 10.95 14.46
C PRO A 72 3.62 9.83 15.53
N THR A 73 2.57 9.82 16.35
CA THR A 73 2.32 8.74 17.29
C THR A 73 1.06 7.96 16.90
N LYS A 74 0.89 6.79 17.52
CA LYS A 74 -0.32 5.97 17.30
C LYS A 74 -1.60 6.59 17.84
N ALA A 75 -1.54 7.64 18.66
CA ALA A 75 -2.68 8.16 19.41
C ALA A 75 -3.84 8.61 18.50
N GLU A 76 -3.53 9.31 17.41
CA GLU A 76 -4.54 9.76 16.46
C GLU A 76 -5.16 8.57 15.70
N LEU A 77 -4.33 7.56 15.36
CA LEU A 77 -4.81 6.32 14.73
C LEU A 77 -5.68 5.50 15.68
N ASP A 78 -5.30 5.40 16.96
CA ASP A 78 -6.08 4.72 18.00
C ASP A 78 -7.44 5.35 18.19
N THR A 79 -7.49 6.70 18.17
CA THR A 79 -8.75 7.45 18.29
C THR A 79 -9.64 7.26 17.07
N ALA A 80 -9.06 7.31 15.87
CA ALA A 80 -9.83 7.25 14.63
C ALA A 80 -10.27 5.83 14.25
N PHE A 81 -9.47 4.81 14.60
CA PHE A 81 -9.64 3.40 14.21
C PHE A 81 -9.38 2.46 15.40
N PRO A 82 -10.18 2.51 16.48
CA PRO A 82 -9.93 1.73 17.69
C PRO A 82 -10.03 0.21 17.46
N ASP A 83 -10.86 -0.22 16.53
CA ASP A 83 -11.18 -1.63 16.30
C ASP A 83 -10.55 -2.22 15.04
N ILE A 84 -10.01 -1.39 14.16
CA ILE A 84 -9.41 -1.80 12.89
C ILE A 84 -7.89 -1.66 12.97
N PRO A 85 -7.09 -2.72 12.69
CA PRO A 85 -5.65 -2.59 12.59
C PRO A 85 -5.27 -1.66 11.44
N VAL A 86 -4.33 -0.74 11.71
CA VAL A 86 -3.83 0.24 10.74
C VAL A 86 -2.33 0.13 10.62
N VAL A 87 -1.82 0.03 9.41
CA VAL A 87 -0.38 -0.01 9.06
C VAL A 87 -0.13 0.97 7.93
N LEU A 88 0.70 1.97 8.16
CA LEU A 88 0.98 3.01 7.18
C LEU A 88 2.48 3.05 6.88
N ASN A 89 2.84 2.76 5.63
CA ASN A 89 4.22 2.76 5.16
C ASN A 89 4.67 4.19 4.80
N ARG A 90 5.85 4.59 5.27
CA ARG A 90 6.49 5.82 4.85
C ARG A 90 6.95 5.70 3.39
N VAL A 91 7.04 6.83 2.69
CA VAL A 91 7.33 6.91 1.25
C VAL A 91 8.62 6.19 0.84
N ASP A 92 9.62 6.15 1.71
CA ASP A 92 10.93 5.53 1.48
C ASP A 92 10.98 4.03 1.82
N GLY A 93 9.89 3.47 2.40
CA GLY A 93 9.83 2.07 2.78
C GLY A 93 10.63 1.67 4.02
N HIS A 94 11.30 2.62 4.70
CA HIS A 94 12.16 2.36 5.86
C HIS A 94 11.49 2.59 7.22
N ALA A 95 10.24 3.06 7.24
CA ALA A 95 9.47 3.19 8.48
C ALA A 95 7.98 2.91 8.24
N ILE A 96 7.34 2.42 9.29
CA ILE A 96 5.88 2.36 9.38
C ILE A 96 5.39 3.05 10.63
N ILE A 97 4.16 3.57 10.57
CA ILE A 97 3.39 3.87 11.76
C ILE A 97 2.18 2.93 11.83
N VAL A 98 1.93 2.41 13.02
CA VAL A 98 0.84 1.46 13.28
C VAL A 98 0.05 1.86 14.52
N ASN A 99 -1.22 1.48 14.58
CA ASN A 99 -2.03 1.71 15.77
C ASN A 99 -1.84 0.60 16.83
N SER A 100 -2.38 0.82 18.03
CA SER A 100 -2.32 -0.15 19.14
C SER A 100 -2.93 -1.50 18.80
N LYS A 101 -3.94 -1.53 17.92
CA LYS A 101 -4.56 -2.78 17.46
C LYS A 101 -3.58 -3.63 16.64
N ALA A 102 -2.85 -3.01 15.72
CA ALA A 102 -1.82 -3.69 14.92
C ALA A 102 -0.63 -4.12 15.79
N LEU A 103 -0.14 -3.27 16.71
CA LEU A 103 0.90 -3.64 17.68
C LEU A 103 0.51 -4.89 18.48
N LYS A 104 -0.72 -4.93 18.99
CA LYS A 104 -1.24 -6.08 19.75
C LYS A 104 -1.28 -7.34 18.92
N LEU A 105 -1.76 -7.28 17.68
CA LEU A 105 -1.79 -8.44 16.78
C LEU A 105 -0.39 -8.94 16.43
N ALA A 106 0.59 -8.03 16.26
CA ALA A 106 1.98 -8.38 16.00
C ALA A 106 2.74 -8.85 17.25
N GLY A 107 2.12 -8.81 18.44
CA GLY A 107 2.75 -9.18 19.70
C GLY A 107 3.86 -8.21 20.14
N ILE A 108 3.81 -6.96 19.65
CA ILE A 108 4.83 -5.95 19.93
C ILE A 108 4.53 -5.23 21.25
N THR A 109 5.53 -5.23 22.14
CA THR A 109 5.50 -4.60 23.45
C THR A 109 6.78 -3.80 23.68
N LYS A 110 6.86 -3.07 24.78
CA LYS A 110 8.09 -2.36 25.19
C LYS A 110 9.32 -3.27 25.37
N ASN A 111 9.10 -4.56 25.55
CA ASN A 111 10.17 -5.56 25.74
C ASN A 111 10.55 -6.28 24.45
N THR A 112 9.90 -5.98 23.34
CA THR A 112 10.20 -6.60 22.05
C THR A 112 11.57 -6.16 21.57
N LYS A 113 12.44 -7.12 21.25
CA LYS A 113 13.79 -6.81 20.75
C LYS A 113 13.74 -6.32 19.30
N ALA A 114 14.37 -5.19 19.04
CA ALA A 114 14.51 -4.58 17.73
C ALA A 114 15.92 -4.84 17.19
N VAL A 115 16.11 -6.00 16.52
CA VAL A 115 17.41 -6.32 15.90
C VAL A 115 17.41 -5.80 14.46
N GLY A 116 18.44 -5.02 14.09
CA GLY A 116 18.57 -4.46 12.74
C GLY A 116 17.58 -3.34 12.42
N GLY A 117 17.14 -2.60 13.44
CA GLY A 117 16.21 -1.48 13.30
C GLY A 117 15.77 -0.95 14.64
N GLN A 118 14.62 -0.27 14.69
CA GLN A 118 14.12 0.37 15.91
C GLN A 118 12.61 0.18 16.08
N ILE A 119 12.19 -0.04 17.32
CA ILE A 119 10.82 0.19 17.79
C ILE A 119 10.89 1.43 18.68
N GLU A 120 10.25 2.52 18.25
CA GLU A 120 10.28 3.76 19.02
C GLU A 120 9.45 3.62 20.31
N ILE A 121 10.10 3.93 21.44
CA ILE A 121 9.50 3.87 22.78
C ILE A 121 9.45 5.28 23.37
N ALA A 122 8.30 5.68 23.85
CA ALA A 122 8.13 6.91 24.65
C ALA A 122 7.28 6.60 25.87
N ASN A 123 7.68 7.18 27.03
CA ASN A 123 7.00 6.95 28.31
C ASN A 123 6.82 5.46 28.66
N GLY A 124 7.77 4.61 28.24
CA GLY A 124 7.76 3.19 28.52
C GLY A 124 6.81 2.36 27.65
N GLU A 125 6.26 2.92 26.57
CA GLU A 125 5.36 2.22 25.64
C GLU A 125 5.75 2.48 24.18
N PRO A 126 5.48 1.53 23.24
CA PRO A 126 5.68 1.76 21.80
C PRO A 126 4.83 2.93 21.30
N THR A 127 5.46 3.86 20.58
CA THR A 127 4.78 5.02 19.96
C THR A 127 3.94 4.65 18.74
N GLY A 128 4.18 3.47 18.17
CA GLY A 128 3.62 3.01 16.92
C GLY A 128 4.61 3.08 15.73
N ILE A 129 5.75 3.77 15.91
CA ILE A 129 6.78 3.82 14.86
C ILE A 129 7.70 2.60 14.96
N LEU A 130 7.89 1.93 13.81
CA LEU A 130 8.88 0.89 13.60
C LEU A 130 9.75 1.27 12.41
N VAL A 131 11.06 1.00 12.51
CA VAL A 131 12.05 1.34 11.49
C VAL A 131 12.82 0.07 11.13
N ASP A 132 12.99 -0.19 9.82
CA ASP A 132 13.72 -1.31 9.22
C ASP A 132 13.23 -2.70 9.69
N ASN A 133 14.11 -3.62 10.08
CA ASN A 133 13.78 -5.02 10.34
C ASN A 133 12.58 -5.28 11.28
N PRO A 134 12.34 -4.51 12.35
CA PRO A 134 11.14 -4.68 13.18
C PRO A 134 9.81 -4.56 12.44
N MET A 135 9.77 -3.89 11.28
CA MET A 135 8.57 -3.79 10.44
C MET A 135 8.07 -5.18 10.00
N GLU A 136 8.97 -6.15 9.83
CA GLU A 136 8.65 -7.53 9.47
C GLU A 136 7.71 -8.22 10.47
N LEU A 137 7.75 -7.81 11.75
CA LEU A 137 6.82 -8.33 12.76
C LEU A 137 5.37 -7.93 12.44
N VAL A 138 5.19 -6.75 11.86
CA VAL A 138 3.89 -6.21 11.47
C VAL A 138 3.47 -6.75 10.10
N PHE A 139 4.38 -6.84 9.14
CA PHE A 139 4.06 -7.35 7.81
C PHE A 139 3.50 -8.79 7.83
N LYS A 140 3.95 -9.61 8.79
CA LYS A 140 3.46 -10.98 8.98
C LYS A 140 1.99 -11.07 9.39
N ILE A 141 1.43 -10.01 9.98
CA ILE A 141 0.02 -10.00 10.41
C ILE A 141 -0.91 -9.35 9.39
N ILE A 142 -0.38 -8.75 8.32
CA ILE A 142 -1.20 -8.21 7.23
C ILE A 142 -1.84 -9.37 6.48
N PRO A 143 -3.18 -9.38 6.31
CA PRO A 143 -3.86 -10.45 5.60
C PRO A 143 -3.39 -10.55 4.14
N LYS A 144 -3.18 -11.76 3.66
CA LYS A 144 -2.89 -11.97 2.22
C LYS A 144 -4.08 -11.51 1.37
N PRO A 145 -3.83 -10.93 0.17
CA PRO A 145 -4.90 -10.53 -0.73
C PRO A 145 -5.79 -11.70 -1.10
N THR A 146 -7.10 -11.53 -0.95
CA THR A 146 -8.08 -12.51 -1.44
C THR A 146 -8.08 -12.53 -2.97
N ARG A 147 -8.59 -13.62 -3.57
CA ARG A 147 -8.70 -13.72 -5.05
C ARG A 147 -9.46 -12.52 -5.65
N LYS A 148 -10.49 -12.03 -4.95
CA LYS A 148 -11.24 -10.84 -5.37
C LYS A 148 -10.35 -9.59 -5.43
N ILE A 149 -9.51 -9.39 -4.41
CA ILE A 149 -8.56 -8.26 -4.36
C ILE A 149 -7.48 -8.42 -5.45
N GLN A 150 -6.97 -9.64 -5.67
CA GLN A 150 -5.98 -9.91 -6.72
C GLN A 150 -6.52 -9.57 -8.11
N ILE A 151 -7.77 -9.95 -8.41
CA ILE A 151 -8.43 -9.63 -9.69
C ILE A 151 -8.62 -8.13 -9.82
N ALA A 152 -9.15 -7.45 -8.79
CA ALA A 152 -9.32 -6.00 -8.81
C ALA A 152 -7.99 -5.28 -9.04
N ALA A 153 -6.92 -5.71 -8.35
CA ALA A 153 -5.57 -5.16 -8.51
C ALA A 153 -5.07 -5.24 -9.96
N LEU A 154 -5.21 -6.41 -10.60
CA LEU A 154 -4.78 -6.61 -11.98
C LEU A 154 -5.59 -5.74 -12.96
N LEU A 155 -6.91 -5.64 -12.79
CA LEU A 155 -7.78 -4.86 -13.68
C LEU A 155 -7.60 -3.35 -13.49
N ASP A 156 -7.41 -2.88 -12.25
CA ASP A 156 -7.14 -1.47 -11.97
C ASP A 156 -5.77 -1.06 -12.52
N ALA A 157 -4.74 -1.93 -12.38
CA ALA A 157 -3.43 -1.69 -12.99
C ALA A 157 -3.52 -1.67 -14.52
N GLU A 158 -4.23 -2.61 -15.16
CA GLU A 158 -4.44 -2.62 -16.61
C GLU A 158 -5.02 -1.30 -17.09
N LYS A 159 -6.05 -0.79 -16.42
CA LYS A 159 -6.66 0.50 -16.76
C LYS A 159 -5.64 1.63 -16.73
N VAL A 160 -4.82 1.71 -15.69
CA VAL A 160 -3.78 2.74 -15.60
C VAL A 160 -2.73 2.59 -16.70
N MET A 161 -2.33 1.34 -17.02
CA MET A 161 -1.38 1.11 -18.13
C MET A 161 -1.94 1.62 -19.47
N PHE A 162 -3.21 1.36 -19.76
CA PHE A 162 -3.85 1.88 -20.96
C PHE A 162 -3.97 3.40 -20.98
N ASP A 163 -4.23 4.04 -19.82
CA ASP A 163 -4.27 5.50 -19.71
C ASP A 163 -2.91 6.15 -20.06
N TYR A 164 -1.79 5.43 -19.85
CA TYR A 164 -0.44 5.82 -20.29
C TYR A 164 -0.05 5.32 -21.69
N GLY A 165 -0.95 4.66 -22.43
CA GLY A 165 -0.67 4.12 -23.76
C GLY A 165 0.16 2.85 -23.78
N LEU A 166 0.37 2.20 -22.64
CA LEU A 166 1.03 0.90 -22.54
C LEU A 166 0.05 -0.19 -22.97
N THR A 167 0.47 -1.07 -23.88
CA THR A 167 -0.31 -2.22 -24.37
C THR A 167 0.38 -3.56 -24.10
N THR A 168 1.59 -3.51 -23.55
CA THR A 168 2.36 -4.68 -23.14
C THR A 168 3.20 -4.29 -21.92
N VAL A 169 3.25 -5.17 -20.92
CA VAL A 169 4.10 -5.03 -19.76
C VAL A 169 4.84 -6.33 -19.48
N ASN A 170 6.05 -6.23 -18.98
CA ASN A 170 6.85 -7.37 -18.56
C ASN A 170 7.09 -7.30 -17.06
N ASP A 171 6.29 -8.05 -16.29
CA ASP A 171 6.43 -8.08 -14.83
C ASP A 171 7.63 -8.94 -14.40
N ALA A 172 8.51 -8.35 -13.60
CA ALA A 172 9.78 -8.93 -13.19
C ALA A 172 9.71 -9.61 -11.80
N GLY A 173 8.61 -10.24 -11.41
CA GLY A 173 8.58 -10.86 -10.09
C GLY A 173 7.24 -11.44 -9.65
N LEU A 174 6.62 -12.26 -10.51
CA LEU A 174 5.34 -12.88 -10.20
C LEU A 174 5.49 -14.28 -9.60
N ASP A 175 4.67 -14.55 -8.59
CA ASP A 175 4.45 -15.92 -8.13
C ASP A 175 3.66 -16.73 -9.17
N PRO A 176 3.88 -18.07 -9.29
CA PRO A 176 3.18 -18.93 -10.23
C PRO A 176 1.64 -18.81 -10.17
N ASP A 177 1.07 -18.67 -8.98
CA ASP A 177 -0.38 -18.53 -8.80
C ASP A 177 -0.95 -17.26 -9.46
N ILE A 178 -0.16 -16.16 -9.48
CA ILE A 178 -0.56 -14.91 -10.13
C ILE A 178 -0.41 -15.04 -11.65
N ILE A 179 0.63 -15.72 -12.13
CA ILE A 179 0.78 -16.03 -13.57
C ILE A 179 -0.44 -16.80 -14.06
N HIS A 180 -0.84 -17.85 -13.35
CA HIS A 180 -2.04 -18.63 -13.68
C HIS A 180 -3.33 -17.81 -13.64
N LEU A 181 -3.42 -16.86 -12.67
CA LEU A 181 -4.56 -15.95 -12.61
C LEU A 181 -4.63 -15.06 -13.84
N ILE A 182 -3.51 -14.42 -14.22
CA ILE A 182 -3.42 -13.56 -15.41
C ILE A 182 -3.82 -14.33 -16.65
N ASP A 183 -3.22 -15.51 -16.88
CA ASP A 183 -3.56 -16.40 -18.02
C ASP A 183 -5.06 -16.72 -18.05
N SER A 184 -5.66 -17.02 -16.91
CA SER A 184 -7.09 -17.32 -16.83
C SER A 184 -7.97 -16.11 -17.18
N LEU A 185 -7.59 -14.91 -16.74
CA LEU A 185 -8.31 -13.65 -17.03
C LEU A 185 -8.19 -13.28 -18.51
N GLN A 186 -7.01 -13.47 -19.12
CA GLN A 186 -6.78 -13.23 -20.54
C GLN A 186 -7.58 -14.22 -21.40
N LYS A 187 -7.55 -15.54 -21.09
CA LYS A 187 -8.37 -16.57 -21.77
C LYS A 187 -9.86 -16.29 -21.69
N ALA A 188 -10.32 -15.77 -20.54
CA ALA A 188 -11.70 -15.34 -20.35
C ALA A 188 -12.03 -13.99 -21.01
N LYS A 189 -11.06 -13.31 -21.64
CA LYS A 189 -11.19 -11.97 -22.25
C LYS A 189 -11.62 -10.88 -21.23
N VAL A 190 -11.38 -11.10 -19.95
CA VAL A 190 -11.61 -10.12 -18.89
C VAL A 190 -10.46 -9.14 -18.81
N MET A 191 -9.23 -9.60 -19.00
CA MET A 191 -8.00 -8.82 -19.07
C MET A 191 -7.47 -8.82 -20.51
N LYS A 192 -6.91 -7.70 -20.98
CA LYS A 192 -6.50 -7.47 -22.37
C LYS A 192 -5.02 -7.14 -22.53
N LEU A 193 -4.38 -6.71 -21.42
CA LEU A 193 -2.96 -6.35 -21.40
C LEU A 193 -2.07 -7.59 -21.53
#